data_639a7fe28160bd32bab478c038c509c1
#
_entry.id   639a7fe28160bd32bab478c038c509c1
#
_cell.length_a   1.000
_cell.length_b   1.000
_cell.length_c   1.000
_cell.angle_alpha   90.00
_cell.angle_beta   90.00
_cell.angle_gamma   90.00
#
_symmetry.space_group_name_H-M   'P 1'
#
loop_
_entity.id
_entity.type
_entity.pdbx_description
1 polymer ?
#
loop_
_entity_poly.entity_id
_entity_poly.type
_entity_poly.pdbx_seq_one_letter_code
_entity_poly.pdbx_strand_id
1 'polypeptide(L)'
;MTQLLNRVLPRIAVSIMVLSLIKSASAQTDIDAIMMEKNAFCVGPMYSYSIWKNYWEGTLKRDNQNLGKVSTQMFGLMGNYGVTRKLNLLFSVPYVTTKASAGTLHGMSGVQDLSLFAKWRPVQKNMGGGKLSIFGIAGVSFPLSKYVADFLPLSIGLHSKTVSTRVMADYQKGNLFATASATYVIRDNIKIDRTSYYTTETYLTNEVEMPDGATFNFRAGFRNHRLIAEAVVNNWTTLGGFDITHNNMPFPSNRMNATTIGVNVKYVLPSLPQLSIVAGGNTTVAGRNMGQATTIYGSFFYVLDFSHKIKSSGKTANTN
;
A
#
# COMPACT_ATOMS: atom_id res chain seq x y z
N MET A 1 -1.15 -9.87 -53.48
CA MET A 1 -1.84 -9.23 -52.36
C MET A 1 -2.81 -10.19 -51.62
N THR A 2 -3.53 -11.04 -52.30
CA THR A 2 -4.48 -12.04 -51.75
C THR A 2 -3.83 -13.14 -50.91
N GLN A 3 -2.60 -13.58 -51.19
CA GLN A 3 -1.94 -14.63 -50.38
C GLN A 3 -1.40 -14.14 -49.03
N LEU A 4 -1.10 -12.84 -48.86
CA LEU A 4 -0.69 -12.25 -47.58
C LEU A 4 -1.90 -12.10 -46.61
N LEU A 5 -3.08 -11.75 -47.14
CA LEU A 5 -4.30 -11.64 -46.33
C LEU A 5 -4.73 -13.00 -45.75
N ASN A 6 -4.63 -14.09 -46.51
CA ASN A 6 -5.00 -15.44 -46.05
C ASN A 6 -4.07 -16.04 -45.02
N ARG A 7 -2.84 -15.49 -44.85
CA ARG A 7 -1.90 -15.92 -43.78
C ARG A 7 -1.95 -15.07 -42.52
N VAL A 8 -2.43 -13.82 -42.64
CA VAL A 8 -2.50 -12.87 -41.54
C VAL A 8 -3.84 -12.96 -40.80
N LEU A 9 -4.95 -13.12 -41.52
CA LEU A 9 -6.30 -13.25 -40.96
C LEU A 9 -6.43 -14.40 -39.92
N PRO A 10 -5.96 -15.64 -40.16
CA PRO A 10 -6.09 -16.69 -39.15
C PRO A 10 -5.21 -16.46 -37.93
N ARG A 11 -4.07 -15.76 -38.06
CA ARG A 11 -3.19 -15.44 -36.94
C ARG A 11 -3.79 -14.33 -36.06
N ILE A 12 -4.46 -13.34 -36.64
CA ILE A 12 -5.19 -12.31 -35.92
C ILE A 12 -6.44 -12.91 -35.25
N ALA A 13 -7.17 -13.80 -35.96
CA ALA A 13 -8.33 -14.49 -35.38
C ALA A 13 -7.95 -15.41 -34.22
N VAL A 14 -6.83 -16.15 -34.30
CA VAL A 14 -6.31 -16.97 -33.21
C VAL A 14 -5.84 -16.10 -32.03
N SER A 15 -5.23 -14.93 -32.29
CA SER A 15 -4.85 -13.97 -31.22
C SER A 15 -6.06 -13.38 -30.56
N ILE A 16 -7.13 -13.06 -31.30
CA ILE A 16 -8.41 -12.53 -30.75
C ILE A 16 -9.17 -13.64 -30.01
N MET A 17 -9.12 -14.89 -30.49
CA MET A 17 -9.80 -16.02 -29.84
C MET A 17 -9.12 -16.47 -28.54
N VAL A 18 -7.81 -16.26 -28.37
CA VAL A 18 -7.09 -16.50 -27.12
C VAL A 18 -7.40 -15.42 -26.07
N LEU A 19 -7.82 -14.21 -26.49
CA LEU A 19 -8.21 -13.13 -25.58
C LEU A 19 -9.62 -13.31 -24.97
N SER A 20 -10.47 -14.18 -25.53
CA SER A 20 -11.88 -14.32 -25.11
C SER A 20 -12.13 -15.28 -23.93
N LEU A 21 -11.10 -15.96 -23.41
CA LEU A 21 -11.23 -16.91 -22.29
C LEU A 21 -10.66 -16.37 -20.97
N ILE A 22 -10.40 -15.06 -20.85
CA ILE A 22 -9.74 -14.51 -19.70
C ILE A 22 -10.77 -14.11 -18.66
N LYS A 23 -10.76 -14.80 -17.53
CA LYS A 23 -11.54 -14.44 -16.34
C LYS A 23 -11.12 -13.06 -15.87
N SER A 24 -12.09 -12.24 -15.47
CA SER A 24 -11.83 -10.91 -14.89
C SER A 24 -10.95 -11.07 -13.66
N ALA A 25 -9.73 -10.59 -13.73
CA ALA A 25 -8.81 -10.62 -12.63
C ALA A 25 -8.77 -9.25 -11.96
N SER A 26 -8.83 -9.22 -10.64
CA SER A 26 -8.89 -7.99 -9.85
C SER A 26 -7.52 -7.66 -9.27
N ALA A 27 -7.03 -6.42 -9.47
CA ALA A 27 -5.84 -5.88 -8.80
C ALA A 27 -6.07 -5.79 -7.28
N GLN A 28 -5.05 -6.02 -6.47
CA GLN A 28 -5.20 -6.27 -5.03
C GLN A 28 -4.02 -5.73 -4.25
N THR A 29 -4.31 -5.22 -3.05
CA THR A 29 -3.36 -4.72 -2.08
C THR A 29 -3.33 -5.61 -0.83
N ASP A 30 -2.42 -5.34 0.09
CA ASP A 30 -2.35 -6.00 1.40
C ASP A 30 -3.54 -5.65 2.32
N ILE A 31 -4.20 -4.50 2.06
CA ILE A 31 -5.28 -3.96 2.90
C ILE A 31 -6.68 -4.23 2.36
N ASP A 32 -6.86 -4.76 1.17
CA ASP A 32 -8.17 -5.18 0.65
C ASP A 32 -8.43 -6.68 0.92
N ALA A 33 -9.70 -7.10 0.86
CA ALA A 33 -10.10 -8.47 1.12
C ALA A 33 -10.23 -9.33 -0.16
N ILE A 34 -9.48 -8.98 -1.20
CA ILE A 34 -9.53 -9.68 -2.49
C ILE A 34 -8.34 -10.64 -2.60
N MET A 35 -8.52 -11.80 -3.22
CA MET A 35 -7.46 -12.76 -3.48
C MET A 35 -7.23 -12.93 -4.98
N MET A 36 -5.94 -13.05 -5.39
CA MET A 36 -5.58 -13.49 -6.73
C MET A 36 -5.92 -14.97 -6.93
N GLU A 37 -6.28 -15.33 -8.14
CA GLU A 37 -6.38 -16.74 -8.51
C GLU A 37 -4.98 -17.39 -8.55
N LYS A 38 -4.94 -18.71 -8.39
CA LYS A 38 -3.67 -19.45 -8.46
C LYS A 38 -2.98 -19.22 -9.81
N ASN A 39 -1.68 -18.97 -9.77
CA ASN A 39 -0.81 -18.69 -10.91
C ASN A 39 -1.16 -17.39 -11.68
N ALA A 40 -1.94 -16.49 -11.09
CA ALA A 40 -2.14 -15.16 -11.64
C ALA A 40 -1.22 -14.17 -10.93
N PHE A 41 -0.66 -13.23 -11.70
CA PHE A 41 0.23 -12.16 -11.22
C PHE A 41 -0.33 -10.81 -11.64
N CYS A 42 -0.64 -10.00 -10.65
CA CYS A 42 -1.05 -8.62 -10.84
C CYS A 42 0.14 -7.70 -10.57
N VAL A 43 0.43 -6.78 -11.45
CA VAL A 43 1.51 -5.79 -11.29
C VAL A 43 1.09 -4.45 -11.88
N GLY A 44 1.55 -3.36 -11.26
CA GLY A 44 1.29 -2.04 -11.80
C GLY A 44 1.94 -0.91 -11.05
N PRO A 45 2.10 0.24 -11.74
CA PRO A 45 2.58 1.48 -11.13
C PRO A 45 1.47 2.13 -10.29
N MET A 46 1.90 2.82 -9.24
CA MET A 46 1.07 3.68 -8.41
C MET A 46 1.73 5.04 -8.29
N TYR A 47 0.94 6.10 -8.35
CA TYR A 47 1.38 7.46 -8.03
C TYR A 47 0.52 8.03 -6.91
N SER A 48 1.14 8.74 -5.98
CA SER A 48 0.42 9.53 -4.98
C SER A 48 1.07 10.90 -4.77
N TYR A 49 0.24 11.87 -4.46
CA TYR A 49 0.61 13.22 -4.08
C TYR A 49 -0.05 13.57 -2.75
N SER A 50 0.76 13.90 -1.76
CA SER A 50 0.35 14.31 -0.42
C SER A 50 0.83 15.71 -0.13
N ILE A 51 0.01 16.54 0.49
CA ILE A 51 0.35 17.90 0.87
C ILE A 51 -0.26 18.27 2.22
N TRP A 52 0.50 19.01 3.04
CA TRP A 52 0.02 19.56 4.29
C TRP A 52 0.67 20.93 4.57
N LYS A 53 -0.02 21.73 5.35
CA LYS A 53 0.48 23.00 5.89
C LYS A 53 0.29 23.04 7.41
N ASN A 54 -0.87 22.60 7.89
CA ASN A 54 -1.12 22.47 9.30
C ASN A 54 -0.58 21.15 9.85
N TYR A 55 -0.16 21.15 11.11
CA TYR A 55 0.34 19.96 11.80
C TYR A 55 -0.08 19.97 13.27
N TRP A 56 0.09 18.86 13.95
CA TRP A 56 -0.06 18.75 15.38
C TRP A 56 1.31 18.67 16.05
N GLU A 57 1.56 19.56 17.02
CA GLU A 57 2.62 19.48 18.00
C GLU A 57 2.00 18.92 19.29
N GLY A 58 2.33 17.68 19.66
CA GLY A 58 1.50 16.95 20.56
C GLY A 58 0.06 16.87 20.02
N THR A 59 -0.90 17.37 20.77
CA THR A 59 -2.31 17.50 20.38
C THR A 59 -2.71 18.89 19.91
N LEU A 60 -1.81 19.88 20.02
CA LEU A 60 -2.06 21.26 19.61
C LEU A 60 -1.88 21.41 18.10
N LYS A 61 -2.92 21.86 17.41
CA LYS A 61 -2.86 22.14 15.98
C LYS A 61 -2.17 23.46 15.71
N ARG A 62 -1.17 23.44 14.81
CA ARG A 62 -0.35 24.60 14.42
C ARG A 62 -0.31 24.78 12.90
N ASP A 63 -0.01 26.00 12.47
CA ASP A 63 0.36 26.32 11.10
C ASP A 63 1.88 26.21 10.93
N ASN A 64 2.34 25.57 9.85
CA ASN A 64 3.76 25.43 9.55
C ASN A 64 4.29 26.68 8.85
N GLN A 65 4.71 27.66 9.63
CA GLN A 65 5.25 28.92 9.11
C GLN A 65 6.70 28.76 8.62
N ASN A 66 7.48 27.85 9.19
CA ASN A 66 8.90 27.68 8.89
C ASN A 66 9.16 27.03 7.53
N LEU A 67 8.41 25.96 7.19
CA LEU A 67 8.56 25.19 5.95
C LEU A 67 7.43 25.47 4.94
N GLY A 68 6.41 26.24 5.36
CA GLY A 68 5.24 26.50 4.54
C GLY A 68 4.44 25.21 4.26
N LYS A 69 4.18 24.95 2.98
CA LYS A 69 3.55 23.69 2.55
C LYS A 69 4.61 22.62 2.36
N VAL A 70 4.42 21.47 2.99
CA VAL A 70 5.24 20.28 2.76
C VAL A 70 4.48 19.34 1.86
N SER A 71 5.10 18.90 0.78
CA SER A 71 4.54 17.95 -0.18
C SER A 71 5.41 16.71 -0.31
N THR A 72 4.75 15.58 -0.52
CA THR A 72 5.37 14.28 -0.77
C THR A 72 4.78 13.69 -2.05
N GLN A 73 5.63 13.34 -2.99
CA GLN A 73 5.27 12.59 -4.18
C GLN A 73 5.83 11.18 -4.04
N MET A 74 5.04 10.19 -4.40
CA MET A 74 5.47 8.80 -4.39
C MET A 74 5.08 8.15 -5.72
N PHE A 75 6.05 7.56 -6.37
CA PHE A 75 5.86 6.66 -7.49
C PHE A 75 6.26 5.26 -7.06
N GLY A 76 5.34 4.31 -7.07
CA GLY A 76 5.58 2.96 -6.61
C GLY A 76 5.32 1.90 -7.66
N LEU A 77 6.01 0.79 -7.55
CA LEU A 77 5.67 -0.45 -8.24
C LEU A 77 5.12 -1.43 -7.22
N MET A 78 3.94 -1.97 -7.50
CA MET A 78 3.29 -2.96 -6.65
C MET A 78 2.99 -4.23 -7.43
N GLY A 79 3.07 -5.37 -6.75
CA GLY A 79 2.69 -6.64 -7.35
C GLY A 79 2.07 -7.60 -6.36
N ASN A 80 1.26 -8.54 -6.88
CA ASN A 80 0.57 -9.57 -6.13
C ASN A 80 0.50 -10.87 -6.94
N TYR A 81 1.05 -11.95 -6.40
CA TYR A 81 1.06 -13.26 -7.01
C TYR A 81 0.19 -14.25 -6.22
N GLY A 82 -0.73 -14.91 -6.91
CA GLY A 82 -1.56 -15.98 -6.35
C GLY A 82 -0.80 -17.31 -6.34
N VAL A 83 -0.22 -17.68 -5.21
CA VAL A 83 0.44 -18.99 -5.03
C VAL A 83 -0.60 -20.11 -5.00
N THR A 84 -1.67 -19.87 -4.25
CA THR A 84 -2.85 -20.74 -4.19
C THR A 84 -4.11 -19.88 -4.17
N ARG A 85 -5.31 -20.50 -4.22
CA ARG A 85 -6.57 -19.76 -4.02
C ARG A 85 -6.74 -19.17 -2.62
N LYS A 86 -5.85 -19.53 -1.66
CA LYS A 86 -5.90 -19.10 -0.26
C LYS A 86 -4.64 -18.36 0.18
N LEU A 87 -3.57 -18.30 -0.63
CA LEU A 87 -2.30 -17.68 -0.30
C LEU A 87 -1.81 -16.82 -1.45
N ASN A 88 -1.56 -15.55 -1.17
CA ASN A 88 -0.95 -14.58 -2.08
C ASN A 88 0.35 -14.05 -1.50
N LEU A 89 1.30 -13.73 -2.37
CA LEU A 89 2.52 -12.99 -2.04
C LEU A 89 2.46 -11.62 -2.72
N LEU A 90 2.72 -10.57 -1.95
CA LEU A 90 2.66 -9.20 -2.46
C LEU A 90 4.00 -8.50 -2.20
N PHE A 91 4.31 -7.52 -3.06
CA PHE A 91 5.43 -6.62 -2.84
C PHE A 91 5.07 -5.18 -3.20
N SER A 92 5.82 -4.23 -2.65
CA SER A 92 5.74 -2.81 -2.98
C SER A 92 7.11 -2.17 -2.85
N VAL A 93 7.50 -1.38 -3.87
CA VAL A 93 8.74 -0.60 -3.89
C VAL A 93 8.40 0.83 -4.30
N PRO A 94 8.42 1.81 -3.40
CA PRO A 94 8.17 3.21 -3.70
C PRO A 94 9.47 3.99 -3.92
N TYR A 95 9.43 4.94 -4.86
CA TYR A 95 10.34 6.06 -4.98
C TYR A 95 9.62 7.30 -4.45
N VAL A 96 10.22 7.97 -3.48
CA VAL A 96 9.61 9.10 -2.76
C VAL A 96 10.41 10.36 -2.99
N THR A 97 9.70 11.48 -3.17
CA THR A 97 10.28 12.83 -3.22
C THR A 97 9.51 13.75 -2.29
N THR A 98 10.22 14.47 -1.43
CA THR A 98 9.66 15.45 -0.51
C THR A 98 10.10 16.87 -0.88
N LYS A 99 9.27 17.87 -0.61
CA LYS A 99 9.58 19.28 -0.84
C LYS A 99 8.89 20.15 0.20
N ALA A 100 9.57 21.21 0.63
CA ALA A 100 9.01 22.32 1.38
C ALA A 100 8.86 23.55 0.47
N SER A 101 7.83 24.39 0.68
CA SER A 101 7.60 25.59 -0.12
C SER A 101 8.29 26.83 0.42
N ALA A 102 8.84 26.76 1.64
CA ALA A 102 9.55 27.83 2.33
C ALA A 102 10.66 27.25 3.20
N GLY A 103 11.47 28.12 3.80
CA GLY A 103 12.61 27.75 4.64
C GLY A 103 13.84 27.40 3.82
N THR A 104 14.89 26.98 4.52
CA THR A 104 16.21 26.64 3.95
C THR A 104 16.46 25.15 3.80
N LEU A 105 15.54 24.31 4.31
CA LEU A 105 15.68 22.86 4.21
C LEU A 105 15.26 22.35 2.83
N HIS A 106 16.15 21.63 2.19
CA HIS A 106 15.88 20.98 0.91
C HIS A 106 15.19 19.63 1.13
N GLY A 107 14.25 19.29 0.23
CA GLY A 107 13.61 17.98 0.22
C GLY A 107 14.57 16.88 -0.18
N MET A 108 14.17 15.65 0.05
CA MET A 108 14.91 14.42 -0.28
C MET A 108 14.17 13.65 -1.36
N SER A 109 14.93 12.82 -2.10
CA SER A 109 14.34 11.86 -3.02
C SER A 109 15.15 10.57 -3.05
N GLY A 110 14.48 9.44 -3.25
CA GLY A 110 15.13 8.14 -3.32
C GLY A 110 14.15 6.98 -3.27
N VAL A 111 14.68 5.78 -3.50
CA VAL A 111 13.94 4.54 -3.26
C VAL A 111 13.80 4.36 -1.75
N GLN A 112 12.57 4.16 -1.28
CA GLN A 112 12.28 3.99 0.13
C GLN A 112 12.48 2.51 0.54
N ASP A 113 11.46 1.89 1.12
CA ASP A 113 11.55 0.55 1.68
C ASP A 113 10.87 -0.45 0.74
N LEU A 114 11.50 -1.61 0.54
CA LEU A 114 10.82 -2.76 -0.04
C LEU A 114 9.93 -3.39 1.03
N SER A 115 8.65 -3.53 0.72
CA SER A 115 7.70 -4.26 1.56
C SER A 115 7.27 -5.55 0.87
N LEU A 116 7.26 -6.65 1.64
CA LEU A 116 6.83 -7.98 1.20
C LEU A 116 5.75 -8.47 2.15
N PHE A 117 4.67 -9.05 1.60
CA PHE A 117 3.56 -9.58 2.40
C PHE A 117 3.15 -10.97 1.94
N ALA A 118 2.78 -11.81 2.91
CA ALA A 118 2.07 -13.06 2.70
C ALA A 118 0.63 -12.91 3.22
N LYS A 119 -0.35 -12.99 2.33
CA LYS A 119 -1.78 -12.83 2.62
C LYS A 119 -2.46 -14.18 2.51
N TRP A 120 -2.97 -14.68 3.62
CA TRP A 120 -3.61 -15.97 3.75
C TRP A 120 -5.07 -15.85 4.15
N ARG A 121 -5.97 -16.58 3.48
CA ARG A 121 -7.39 -16.64 3.77
C ARG A 121 -7.77 -18.03 4.29
N PRO A 122 -7.63 -18.30 5.61
CA PRO A 122 -7.97 -19.59 6.19
C PRO A 122 -9.46 -19.91 6.13
N VAL A 123 -10.30 -18.90 6.36
CA VAL A 123 -11.73 -19.08 6.51
C VAL A 123 -12.50 -18.31 5.44
N GLN A 124 -13.47 -18.96 4.82
CA GLN A 124 -14.50 -18.35 3.99
C GLN A 124 -15.78 -19.17 4.15
N LYS A 125 -16.83 -18.56 4.68
CA LYS A 125 -18.12 -19.22 4.95
C LYS A 125 -19.29 -18.34 4.52
N ASN A 126 -20.38 -18.96 4.08
CA ASN A 126 -21.65 -18.27 3.90
C ASN A 126 -22.34 -18.14 5.25
N MET A 127 -22.76 -16.92 5.63
CA MET A 127 -23.38 -16.61 6.89
C MET A 127 -24.35 -15.43 6.72
N GLY A 128 -25.57 -15.54 7.24
CA GLY A 128 -26.55 -14.43 7.22
C GLY A 128 -26.93 -13.91 5.82
N GLY A 129 -26.91 -14.80 4.80
CA GLY A 129 -27.19 -14.43 3.41
C GLY A 129 -26.04 -13.70 2.71
N GLY A 130 -24.89 -13.58 3.35
CA GLY A 130 -23.65 -13.03 2.81
C GLY A 130 -22.49 -13.99 2.96
N LYS A 131 -21.28 -13.51 2.66
CA LYS A 131 -20.03 -14.26 2.66
C LYS A 131 -19.06 -13.61 3.64
N LEU A 132 -18.68 -14.33 4.69
CA LEU A 132 -17.66 -13.94 5.64
C LEU A 132 -16.31 -14.54 5.23
N SER A 133 -15.27 -13.73 5.19
CA SER A 133 -13.88 -14.15 4.94
C SER A 133 -12.97 -13.61 6.03
N ILE A 134 -12.08 -14.45 6.56
CA ILE A 134 -11.05 -14.07 7.54
C ILE A 134 -9.69 -14.23 6.89
N PHE A 135 -8.80 -13.27 7.14
CA PHE A 135 -7.45 -13.26 6.60
C PHE A 135 -6.42 -13.05 7.71
N GLY A 136 -5.29 -13.71 7.57
CA GLY A 136 -4.06 -13.39 8.27
C GLY A 136 -3.04 -12.87 7.25
N ILE A 137 -2.38 -11.77 7.55
CA ILE A 137 -1.33 -11.19 6.72
C ILE A 137 -0.08 -10.99 7.56
N ALA A 138 1.04 -11.52 7.10
CA ALA A 138 2.37 -11.23 7.64
C ALA A 138 3.16 -10.38 6.66
N GLY A 139 3.90 -9.41 7.14
CA GLY A 139 4.68 -8.50 6.32
C GLY A 139 6.06 -8.21 6.91
N VAL A 140 7.01 -7.94 6.02
CA VAL A 140 8.34 -7.42 6.36
C VAL A 140 8.65 -6.24 5.46
N SER A 141 9.38 -5.25 6.00
CA SER A 141 9.84 -4.11 5.22
C SER A 141 11.26 -3.76 5.62
N PHE A 142 12.06 -3.35 4.64
CA PHE A 142 13.45 -2.93 4.86
C PHE A 142 13.88 -1.87 3.84
N PRO A 143 14.71 -0.88 4.28
CA PRO A 143 15.21 0.18 3.43
C PRO A 143 16.03 -0.36 2.26
N LEU A 144 15.78 0.15 1.04
CA LEU A 144 16.56 -0.19 -0.16
C LEU A 144 17.65 0.82 -0.47
N SER A 145 17.57 2.03 0.08
CA SER A 145 18.59 3.05 -0.10
C SER A 145 19.00 3.68 1.22
N LYS A 146 20.17 4.31 1.22
CA LYS A 146 20.65 5.08 2.38
C LYS A 146 20.03 6.47 2.35
N TYR A 147 19.04 6.71 3.19
CA TYR A 147 18.42 8.01 3.41
C TYR A 147 18.45 8.39 4.89
N VAL A 148 18.40 9.68 5.17
CA VAL A 148 18.51 10.23 6.53
C VAL A 148 17.14 10.22 7.20
N ALA A 149 16.97 9.38 8.21
CA ALA A 149 15.69 9.20 8.90
C ALA A 149 15.29 10.41 9.76
N ASP A 150 16.25 11.05 10.40
CA ASP A 150 16.02 12.18 11.32
C ASP A 150 15.89 13.54 10.62
N PHE A 151 15.82 13.55 9.29
CA PHE A 151 15.53 14.76 8.50
C PHE A 151 14.03 15.03 8.35
N LEU A 152 13.26 14.67 9.36
CA LEU A 152 11.82 14.92 9.38
C LEU A 152 11.51 16.43 9.45
N PRO A 153 10.44 16.91 8.79
CA PRO A 153 9.44 16.13 8.05
C PRO A 153 9.78 15.90 6.57
N LEU A 154 11.00 16.16 6.13
CA LEU A 154 11.45 16.05 4.73
C LEU A 154 12.19 14.75 4.43
N SER A 155 12.41 13.88 5.41
CA SER A 155 12.88 12.51 5.16
C SER A 155 11.87 11.74 4.32
N ILE A 156 12.37 10.82 3.49
CA ILE A 156 11.53 9.94 2.67
C ILE A 156 11.02 8.71 3.44
N GLY A 157 11.49 8.48 4.68
CA GLY A 157 11.05 7.38 5.54
C GLY A 157 11.78 7.38 6.89
N LEU A 158 11.51 6.36 7.71
CA LEU A 158 12.11 6.21 9.04
C LEU A 158 13.37 5.34 9.07
N HIS A 159 13.74 4.71 7.95
CA HIS A 159 14.91 3.83 7.80
C HIS A 159 14.94 2.65 8.80
N SER A 160 13.78 2.26 9.33
CA SER A 160 13.60 1.15 10.26
C SER A 160 13.14 -0.10 9.51
N LYS A 161 13.77 -1.24 9.77
CA LYS A 161 13.22 -2.51 9.34
C LYS A 161 11.97 -2.81 10.16
N THR A 162 10.98 -3.43 9.54
CA THR A 162 9.73 -3.73 10.25
C THR A 162 9.27 -5.15 9.99
N VAL A 163 8.62 -5.72 10.99
CA VAL A 163 7.82 -6.95 10.88
C VAL A 163 6.39 -6.59 11.26
N SER A 164 5.43 -7.03 10.48
CA SER A 164 4.02 -6.74 10.74
C SER A 164 3.16 -7.99 10.69
N THR A 165 2.13 -8.01 11.53
CA THR A 165 1.09 -9.02 11.48
C THR A 165 -0.27 -8.34 11.48
N ARG A 166 -1.19 -8.82 10.63
CA ARG A 166 -2.54 -8.27 10.48
C ARG A 166 -3.58 -9.37 10.49
N VAL A 167 -4.65 -9.13 11.21
CA VAL A 167 -5.90 -9.90 11.10
C VAL A 167 -6.93 -9.02 10.39
N MET A 168 -7.68 -9.60 9.44
CA MET A 168 -8.69 -8.89 8.69
C MET A 168 -9.95 -9.76 8.54
N ALA A 169 -11.11 -9.14 8.73
CA ALA A 169 -12.42 -9.73 8.50
C ALA A 169 -13.15 -8.95 7.39
N ASP A 170 -13.75 -9.66 6.46
CA ASP A 170 -14.53 -9.11 5.35
C ASP A 170 -15.88 -9.80 5.27
N TYR A 171 -16.95 -9.01 5.25
CA TYR A 171 -18.29 -9.51 5.05
C TYR A 171 -18.93 -8.84 3.84
N GLN A 172 -19.40 -9.64 2.89
CA GLN A 172 -20.07 -9.17 1.69
C GLN A 172 -21.46 -9.82 1.55
N LYS A 173 -22.48 -8.99 1.38
CA LYS A 173 -23.87 -9.40 1.08
C LYS A 173 -24.34 -8.73 -0.21
N GLY A 174 -24.57 -9.52 -1.24
CA GLY A 174 -24.79 -8.98 -2.59
C GLY A 174 -23.59 -8.16 -3.05
N ASN A 175 -23.81 -6.90 -3.37
CA ASN A 175 -22.78 -5.95 -3.77
C ASN A 175 -22.28 -5.04 -2.63
N LEU A 176 -22.87 -5.12 -1.44
CA LEU A 176 -22.42 -4.34 -0.29
C LEU A 176 -21.40 -5.15 0.51
N PHE A 177 -20.37 -4.48 0.99
CA PHE A 177 -19.35 -5.10 1.83
C PHE A 177 -18.87 -4.19 2.94
N ALA A 178 -18.32 -4.80 3.97
CA ALA A 178 -17.56 -4.15 5.02
C ALA A 178 -16.33 -4.98 5.35
N THR A 179 -15.18 -4.32 5.49
CA THR A 179 -13.90 -4.94 5.84
C THR A 179 -13.31 -4.20 7.03
N ALA A 180 -12.88 -4.93 8.05
CA ALA A 180 -12.17 -4.38 9.20
C ALA A 180 -10.85 -5.12 9.39
N SER A 181 -9.79 -4.40 9.73
CA SER A 181 -8.50 -5.02 10.03
C SER A 181 -7.74 -4.30 11.14
N ALA A 182 -6.95 -5.06 11.90
CA ALA A 182 -6.01 -4.59 12.89
C ALA A 182 -4.61 -5.13 12.56
N THR A 183 -3.61 -4.27 12.60
CA THR A 183 -2.20 -4.60 12.33
C THR A 183 -1.35 -4.20 13.51
N TYR A 184 -0.43 -5.04 13.90
CA TYR A 184 0.66 -4.71 14.81
C TYR A 184 1.96 -4.66 14.03
N VAL A 185 2.81 -3.65 14.26
CA VAL A 185 4.05 -3.40 13.56
C VAL A 185 5.19 -3.28 14.57
N ILE A 186 6.10 -4.23 14.53
CA ILE A 186 7.37 -4.21 15.27
C ILE A 186 8.38 -3.44 14.45
N ARG A 187 9.10 -2.52 15.06
CA ARG A 187 10.14 -1.71 14.43
C ARG A 187 11.51 -2.01 15.00
N ASP A 188 12.48 -2.16 14.11
CA ASP A 188 13.90 -2.23 14.49
C ASP A 188 14.42 -0.82 14.82
N ASN A 189 15.41 -0.73 15.71
CA ASN A 189 16.11 0.51 16.03
C ASN A 189 16.79 1.07 14.79
N ILE A 190 16.98 2.38 14.77
CA ILE A 190 17.67 3.08 13.69
C ILE A 190 18.95 3.73 14.18
N LYS A 191 19.86 3.99 13.24
CA LYS A 191 21.07 4.80 13.52
C LYS A 191 20.93 6.14 12.81
N ILE A 192 21.22 7.21 13.55
CA ILE A 192 21.25 8.58 13.05
C ILE A 192 22.69 9.05 12.89
N ASP A 193 22.89 10.09 12.07
CA ASP A 193 24.22 10.69 11.84
C ASP A 193 24.53 11.76 12.90
N ARG A 194 24.44 11.35 14.17
CA ARG A 194 24.77 12.16 15.35
C ARG A 194 25.27 11.24 16.46
N THR A 195 26.12 11.76 17.33
CA THR A 195 26.67 11.02 18.49
C THR A 195 25.75 11.04 19.70
N SER A 196 24.75 11.92 19.69
CA SER A 196 23.79 12.08 20.78
C SER A 196 22.48 12.66 20.28
N TYR A 197 21.40 12.43 21.02
CA TYR A 197 20.10 13.06 20.76
C TYR A 197 19.36 13.30 22.08
N TYR A 198 18.33 14.15 22.01
CA TYR A 198 17.49 14.52 23.14
C TYR A 198 16.04 14.11 22.87
N THR A 199 15.41 13.54 23.89
CA THR A 199 13.97 13.27 23.93
C THR A 199 13.34 14.02 25.10
N THR A 200 13.11 13.35 26.23
CA THR A 200 12.85 13.93 27.55
C THR A 200 14.13 14.01 28.39
N GLU A 201 15.18 13.33 27.93
CA GLU A 201 16.51 13.30 28.51
C GLU A 201 17.56 13.17 27.39
N THR A 202 18.84 13.37 27.70
CA THR A 202 19.93 13.27 26.72
C THR A 202 20.45 11.83 26.65
N TYR A 203 20.52 11.33 25.42
CA TYR A 203 21.10 10.02 25.09
C TYR A 203 22.43 10.22 24.37
N LEU A 204 23.51 9.66 24.92
CA LEU A 204 24.86 9.70 24.35
C LEU A 204 25.09 8.49 23.44
N THR A 205 24.26 8.36 22.43
CA THR A 205 24.31 7.29 21.43
C THR A 205 23.74 7.77 20.10
N ASN A 206 24.10 7.12 19.01
CA ASN A 206 23.50 7.31 17.69
C ASN A 206 22.38 6.30 17.40
N GLU A 207 22.15 5.33 18.27
CA GLU A 207 21.09 4.34 18.13
C GLU A 207 19.82 4.86 18.79
N VAL A 208 18.74 4.94 18.00
CA VAL A 208 17.42 5.41 18.43
C VAL A 208 16.48 4.23 18.53
N GLU A 209 15.94 4.02 19.72
CA GLU A 209 14.88 3.06 19.95
C GLU A 209 13.58 3.52 19.27
N MET A 210 13.04 2.68 18.40
CA MET A 210 11.84 2.98 17.64
C MET A 210 10.61 2.35 18.28
N PRO A 211 9.62 3.16 18.69
CA PRO A 211 8.40 2.60 19.27
C PRO A 211 7.61 1.83 18.21
N ASP A 212 7.03 0.71 18.62
CA ASP A 212 6.13 -0.09 17.80
C ASP A 212 4.87 0.68 17.38
N GLY A 213 4.12 0.13 16.45
CA GLY A 213 2.90 0.76 15.96
C GLY A 213 1.74 -0.19 15.77
N ALA A 214 0.54 0.38 15.80
CA ALA A 214 -0.69 -0.34 15.47
C ALA A 214 -1.47 0.43 14.41
N THR A 215 -2.15 -0.30 13.51
CA THR A 215 -3.06 0.28 12.53
C THR A 215 -4.41 -0.38 12.60
N PHE A 216 -5.47 0.43 12.60
CA PHE A 216 -6.85 -0.02 12.44
C PHE A 216 -7.38 0.54 11.12
N ASN A 217 -7.92 -0.33 10.27
CA ASN A 217 -8.49 0.06 8.99
C ASN A 217 -9.91 -0.49 8.86
N PHE A 218 -10.85 0.38 8.51
CA PHE A 218 -12.23 0.04 8.23
C PHE A 218 -12.61 0.54 6.84
N ARG A 219 -13.26 -0.32 6.07
CA ARG A 219 -13.74 -0.04 4.72
C ARG A 219 -15.16 -0.53 4.58
N ALA A 220 -16.01 0.24 3.91
CA ALA A 220 -17.35 -0.17 3.58
C ALA A 220 -17.76 0.46 2.25
N GLY A 221 -18.55 -0.26 1.47
CA GLY A 221 -18.98 0.25 0.18
C GLY A 221 -19.63 -0.80 -0.71
N PHE A 222 -19.50 -0.55 -2.00
CA PHE A 222 -20.04 -1.36 -3.08
C PHE A 222 -18.91 -2.12 -3.77
N ARG A 223 -19.11 -3.42 -3.99
CA ARG A 223 -18.15 -4.30 -4.68
C ARG A 223 -18.87 -5.29 -5.59
N ASN A 224 -18.59 -5.19 -6.87
CA ASN A 224 -18.96 -6.22 -7.84
C ASN A 224 -17.73 -6.63 -8.68
N HIS A 225 -17.94 -7.40 -9.76
CA HIS A 225 -16.85 -7.89 -10.62
C HIS A 225 -16.12 -6.78 -11.41
N ARG A 226 -16.69 -5.57 -11.56
CA ARG A 226 -16.10 -4.46 -12.34
C ARG A 226 -15.77 -3.25 -11.51
N LEU A 227 -16.60 -2.96 -10.51
CA LEU A 227 -16.51 -1.73 -9.72
C LEU A 227 -16.39 -2.05 -8.24
N ILE A 228 -15.43 -1.42 -7.60
CA ILE A 228 -15.36 -1.29 -6.14
C ILE A 228 -15.36 0.21 -5.85
N ALA A 229 -16.28 0.66 -5.02
CA ALA A 229 -16.34 2.02 -4.52
C ALA A 229 -16.52 1.96 -3.01
N GLU A 230 -15.57 2.50 -2.26
CA GLU A 230 -15.52 2.35 -0.81
C GLU A 230 -15.16 3.65 -0.10
N ALA A 231 -15.76 3.85 1.07
CA ALA A 231 -15.27 4.77 2.09
C ALA A 231 -14.27 4.05 2.98
N VAL A 232 -13.23 4.77 3.41
CA VAL A 232 -12.12 4.22 4.18
C VAL A 232 -11.88 5.10 5.40
N VAL A 233 -11.74 4.47 6.55
CA VAL A 233 -11.21 5.09 7.77
C VAL A 233 -9.95 4.32 8.14
N ASN A 234 -8.84 5.03 8.33
CA ASN A 234 -7.59 4.42 8.77
C ASN A 234 -7.05 5.17 9.98
N ASN A 235 -6.63 4.43 10.99
CA ASN A 235 -5.94 4.96 12.15
C ASN A 235 -4.56 4.33 12.26
N TRP A 236 -3.55 5.16 12.40
CA TRP A 236 -2.20 4.79 12.80
C TRP A 236 -1.94 5.29 14.21
N THR A 237 -1.41 4.44 15.08
CA THR A 237 -1.05 4.78 16.46
C THR A 237 0.34 4.22 16.77
N THR A 238 1.25 5.08 17.19
CA THR A 238 2.56 4.70 17.73
C THR A 238 2.39 4.30 19.19
N LEU A 239 2.88 3.12 19.56
CA LEU A 239 2.74 2.51 20.89
C LEU A 239 3.93 2.90 21.78
N GLY A 240 4.14 4.17 22.01
CA GLY A 240 5.27 4.72 22.77
C GLY A 240 5.75 6.03 22.16
N GLY A 241 6.99 6.39 22.48
CA GLY A 241 7.61 7.64 22.05
C GLY A 241 7.15 8.85 22.86
N PHE A 242 7.61 10.02 22.47
CA PHE A 242 7.41 11.31 23.14
C PHE A 242 6.85 12.34 22.17
N ASP A 243 6.32 13.43 22.70
CA ASP A 243 5.82 14.53 21.86
C ASP A 243 6.96 15.39 21.30
N ILE A 244 6.73 16.02 20.16
CA ILE A 244 7.65 17.03 19.62
C ILE A 244 7.84 18.10 20.67
N THR A 245 9.09 18.37 21.03
CA THR A 245 9.43 19.46 21.94
C THR A 245 9.14 20.80 21.27
N HIS A 246 8.61 21.75 22.02
CA HIS A 246 8.27 23.08 21.53
C HIS A 246 9.44 23.72 20.77
N ASN A 247 9.16 24.26 19.58
CA ASN A 247 10.14 24.85 18.64
C ASN A 247 11.20 23.88 18.11
N ASN A 248 10.97 22.57 18.18
CA ASN A 248 11.87 21.58 17.65
C ASN A 248 11.28 20.90 16.39
N MET A 249 12.15 20.25 15.63
CA MET A 249 11.75 19.42 14.47
C MET A 249 11.21 18.07 14.96
N PRO A 250 10.34 17.43 14.17
CA PRO A 250 9.95 16.04 14.44
C PRO A 250 11.16 15.12 14.47
N PHE A 251 11.11 14.11 15.35
CA PHE A 251 12.16 13.12 15.52
C PHE A 251 11.59 11.70 15.25
N PRO A 252 12.38 10.75 14.71
CA PRO A 252 11.89 9.43 14.29
C PRO A 252 11.12 8.65 15.35
N SER A 253 11.51 8.75 16.62
CA SER A 253 10.84 8.08 17.73
C SER A 253 9.73 8.89 18.41
N ASN A 254 9.26 10.00 17.81
CA ASN A 254 8.09 10.69 18.31
C ASN A 254 6.84 9.80 18.27
N ARG A 255 5.93 10.01 19.21
CA ARG A 255 4.60 9.43 19.23
C ARG A 255 3.76 10.04 18.10
N MET A 256 3.70 9.38 16.96
CA MET A 256 2.99 9.86 15.76
C MET A 256 1.69 9.10 15.59
N ASN A 257 0.55 9.78 15.75
CA ASN A 257 -0.77 9.20 15.54
C ASN A 257 -1.52 9.97 14.47
N ALA A 258 -2.27 9.26 13.64
CA ALA A 258 -3.11 9.87 12.61
C ALA A 258 -4.39 9.07 12.38
N THR A 259 -5.51 9.77 12.31
CA THR A 259 -6.76 9.21 11.79
C THR A 259 -7.07 9.89 10.46
N THR A 260 -7.22 9.09 9.42
CA THR A 260 -7.56 9.55 8.08
C THR A 260 -8.90 9.00 7.64
N ILE A 261 -9.65 9.82 6.90
CA ILE A 261 -10.86 9.40 6.19
C ILE A 261 -10.65 9.59 4.69
N GLY A 262 -11.23 8.73 3.90
CA GLY A 262 -11.03 8.81 2.45
C GLY A 262 -12.01 7.97 1.65
N VAL A 263 -11.81 8.00 0.35
CA VAL A 263 -12.56 7.22 -0.63
C VAL A 263 -11.60 6.53 -1.58
N ASN A 264 -11.99 5.36 -2.05
CA ASN A 264 -11.25 4.61 -3.04
C ASN A 264 -12.21 4.00 -4.06
N VAL A 265 -11.84 4.12 -5.34
CA VAL A 265 -12.60 3.56 -6.45
C VAL A 265 -11.65 2.72 -7.30
N LYS A 266 -12.08 1.52 -7.63
CA LYS A 266 -11.40 0.63 -8.57
C LYS A 266 -12.36 0.23 -9.65
N TYR A 267 -11.90 0.31 -10.90
CA TYR A 267 -12.68 -0.03 -12.08
C TYR A 267 -11.91 -0.97 -13.00
N VAL A 268 -12.52 -2.09 -13.36
CA VAL A 268 -11.98 -3.06 -14.33
C VAL A 268 -12.54 -2.70 -15.70
N LEU A 269 -11.68 -2.48 -16.69
CA LEU A 269 -12.09 -2.07 -18.03
C LEU A 269 -12.84 -3.20 -18.75
N PRO A 270 -14.07 -2.98 -19.25
CA PRO A 270 -14.81 -4.02 -19.96
C PRO A 270 -14.13 -4.51 -21.24
N SER A 271 -13.46 -3.59 -21.97
CA SER A 271 -12.72 -3.88 -23.20
C SER A 271 -11.40 -4.60 -22.96
N LEU A 272 -10.83 -4.51 -21.75
CA LEU A 272 -9.56 -5.13 -21.36
C LEU A 272 -9.66 -5.62 -19.91
N PRO A 273 -10.28 -6.77 -19.63
CA PRO A 273 -10.59 -7.24 -18.28
C PRO A 273 -9.35 -7.50 -17.41
N GLN A 274 -8.17 -7.60 -18.00
CA GLN A 274 -6.90 -7.71 -17.30
C GLN A 274 -6.44 -6.39 -16.69
N LEU A 275 -6.93 -5.26 -17.21
CA LEU A 275 -6.53 -3.92 -16.77
C LEU A 275 -7.56 -3.35 -15.81
N SER A 276 -7.09 -2.90 -14.66
CA SER A 276 -7.88 -2.13 -13.70
C SER A 276 -7.24 -0.80 -13.38
N ILE A 277 -8.07 0.20 -13.17
CA ILE A 277 -7.68 1.54 -12.74
C ILE A 277 -8.16 1.72 -11.30
N VAL A 278 -7.30 2.26 -10.46
CA VAL A 278 -7.63 2.64 -9.08
C VAL A 278 -7.38 4.14 -8.92
N ALA A 279 -8.31 4.82 -8.27
CA ALA A 279 -8.15 6.21 -7.89
C ALA A 279 -8.78 6.45 -6.52
N GLY A 280 -8.19 7.35 -5.74
CA GLY A 280 -8.71 7.65 -4.43
C GLY A 280 -8.02 8.85 -3.80
N GLY A 281 -8.44 9.14 -2.58
CA GLY A 281 -7.83 10.18 -1.77
C GLY A 281 -8.29 10.09 -0.34
N ASN A 282 -7.52 10.68 0.55
CA ASN A 282 -7.83 10.76 1.97
C ASN A 282 -7.31 12.06 2.57
N THR A 283 -7.84 12.39 3.75
CA THR A 283 -7.37 13.53 4.54
C THR A 283 -7.25 13.14 6.00
N THR A 284 -6.23 13.70 6.67
CA THR A 284 -6.02 13.51 8.11
C THR A 284 -6.97 14.41 8.87
N VAL A 285 -7.89 13.80 9.64
CA VAL A 285 -8.91 14.49 10.43
C VAL A 285 -8.51 14.68 11.89
N ALA A 286 -7.66 13.79 12.43
CA ALA A 286 -7.09 13.89 13.76
C ALA A 286 -5.64 13.39 13.73
N GLY A 287 -4.77 14.01 14.52
CA GLY A 287 -3.35 13.66 14.56
C GLY A 287 -2.69 14.00 15.88
N ARG A 288 -1.49 13.45 16.09
CA ARG A 288 -0.54 13.80 17.14
C ARG A 288 0.86 13.75 16.54
N ASN A 289 1.62 14.84 16.64
CA ASN A 289 2.97 14.97 16.09
C ASN A 289 3.08 14.66 14.59
N MET A 290 2.07 15.03 13.82
CA MET A 290 1.99 14.75 12.38
C MET A 290 1.38 15.91 11.60
N GLY A 291 1.71 15.98 10.31
CA GLY A 291 1.08 16.91 9.37
C GLY A 291 -0.38 16.54 9.09
N GLN A 292 -1.24 17.56 8.95
CA GLN A 292 -2.61 17.40 8.47
C GLN A 292 -2.61 17.23 6.95
N ALA A 293 -2.25 16.05 6.50
CA ALA A 293 -2.08 15.76 5.09
C ALA A 293 -3.40 15.49 4.38
N THR A 294 -3.50 15.99 3.14
CA THR A 294 -4.46 15.53 2.14
C THR A 294 -3.69 14.83 1.03
N THR A 295 -4.12 13.63 0.69
CA THR A 295 -3.45 12.77 -0.28
C THR A 295 -4.42 12.37 -1.38
N ILE A 296 -3.98 12.43 -2.63
CA ILE A 296 -4.65 11.83 -3.79
C ILE A 296 -3.73 10.78 -4.40
N TYR A 297 -4.31 9.72 -4.95
CA TYR A 297 -3.52 8.67 -5.59
C TYR A 297 -4.27 8.02 -6.74
N GLY A 298 -3.48 7.43 -7.64
CA GLY A 298 -3.97 6.64 -8.75
C GLY A 298 -3.01 5.52 -9.12
N SER A 299 -3.53 4.45 -9.69
CA SER A 299 -2.74 3.30 -10.15
C SER A 299 -3.40 2.58 -11.30
N PHE A 300 -2.57 1.87 -12.07
CA PHE A 300 -2.99 0.97 -13.14
C PHE A 300 -2.44 -0.40 -12.82
N PHE A 301 -3.29 -1.40 -12.83
CA PHE A 301 -2.86 -2.76 -12.56
C PHE A 301 -3.21 -3.68 -13.73
N TYR A 302 -2.23 -4.43 -14.18
CA TYR A 302 -2.39 -5.45 -15.20
C TYR A 302 -2.21 -6.84 -14.63
N VAL A 303 -3.09 -7.76 -15.01
CA VAL A 303 -3.07 -9.14 -14.54
C VAL A 303 -2.61 -10.08 -15.64
N LEU A 304 -1.55 -10.82 -15.33
CA LEU A 304 -0.98 -11.90 -16.14
C LEU A 304 -1.47 -13.24 -15.57
N ASP A 305 -2.09 -14.07 -16.39
CA ASP A 305 -2.52 -15.43 -16.01
C ASP A 305 -1.57 -16.47 -16.61
N PHE A 306 -0.85 -17.18 -15.75
CA PHE A 306 0.09 -18.25 -16.13
C PHE A 306 -0.52 -19.64 -16.06
N SER A 307 -1.82 -19.80 -15.73
CA SER A 307 -2.47 -21.10 -15.55
C SER A 307 -2.53 -21.92 -16.84
N HIS A 308 -2.60 -21.27 -18.00
CA HIS A 308 -2.67 -21.95 -19.31
C HIS A 308 -1.34 -22.55 -19.79
N LYS A 309 -0.18 -22.01 -19.40
CA LYS A 309 1.12 -22.54 -19.80
C LYS A 309 1.45 -23.90 -19.19
N ILE A 310 0.91 -24.21 -18.01
CA ILE A 310 1.17 -25.48 -17.31
C ILE A 310 0.39 -26.64 -17.95
N LYS A 311 -0.76 -26.38 -18.56
CA LYS A 311 -1.55 -27.44 -19.23
C LYS A 311 -0.99 -27.88 -20.59
N SER A 312 -0.23 -27.04 -21.29
CA SER A 312 0.37 -27.40 -22.60
C SER A 312 1.67 -28.20 -22.46
N SER A 313 2.38 -28.12 -21.34
CA SER A 313 3.62 -28.86 -21.07
C SER A 313 3.40 -30.32 -20.65
N GLY A 314 2.18 -30.68 -20.25
CA GLY A 314 1.85 -32.05 -19.76
C GLY A 314 1.28 -33.00 -20.81
N LYS A 315 1.19 -32.61 -22.09
CA LYS A 315 0.58 -33.48 -23.16
C LYS A 315 1.57 -34.09 -24.16
N THR A 316 2.85 -34.00 -23.91
CA THR A 316 3.88 -34.61 -24.77
C THR A 316 4.65 -35.72 -24.03
N ALA A 317 3.97 -36.65 -23.40
CA ALA A 317 4.56 -37.93 -23.00
C ALA A 317 3.45 -38.96 -22.86
N ASN A 318 3.02 -39.53 -24.00
CA ASN A 318 2.54 -40.89 -24.14
C ASN A 318 2.05 -41.11 -25.59
N THR A 319 2.98 -41.42 -26.46
CA THR A 319 2.78 -42.33 -27.63
C THR A 319 4.13 -42.97 -27.91
N ASN A 320 4.33 -44.13 -27.32
CA ASN A 320 4.88 -45.32 -27.96
C ASN A 320 4.77 -46.49 -26.97
#